data_c4b3b205f5df0dd22f179d9fe3f37dd2
#
_entry.id   c4b3b205f5df0dd22f179d9fe3f37dd2
#
_cell.length_a   1.000
_cell.length_b   1.000
_cell.length_c   1.000
_cell.angle_alpha   90.00
_cell.angle_beta   90.00
_cell.angle_gamma   90.00
#
_symmetry.space_group_name_H-M   'P 1'
#
loop_
_entity.id
_entity.type
_entity.pdbx_description
1 polymer ?
#
loop_
_entity_poly.entity_id
_entity_poly.type
_entity_poly.pdbx_seq_one_letter_code
_entity_poly.pdbx_strand_id
1 'polypeptide(L)'
;MAKAKYERTKPHLNIGTIGHVDHGKTTLTAAITKVLAEKGGAEFMDYSMIDKAPEERERGITINTSHVEYETATRHYAHVDCPGHADYVKNMITGAAQMDGAILVVSAADGPMPQTREHILLARQVGVPAMVVFLNKVDMVDDEELLELVEMEVRELLSSYDFPGDDIPGVAGSALKALEGDPKYEAKIMELMDAVDSYIPLPERATDKPFLMPVEDVFTITGRGTVATGRVERGTVKVGDTVEIVGMKDEKKSTVVTGVEMFRKLLDEAVAGDNIGCLLRGVDRKEIERGQVLSKPGSIHPHTKFKGEVYVLTKEEGGRHTPFFNGYRPQFYFRTTDVTGVTELPEGVEMVMPGDNVTMEVELITPIAIEKGLRFAIREGGRTVGAGVVSEVEEK
;
A
#
# COMPACT_ATOMS: atom_id res chain seq x y z
N MET A 1 13.24 -30.21 -3.91
CA MET A 1 13.88 -29.76 -2.67
C MET A 1 12.78 -29.31 -1.72
N ALA A 2 12.87 -29.61 -0.41
CA ALA A 2 11.93 -29.09 0.58
C ALA A 2 12.14 -27.56 0.70
N LYS A 3 11.04 -26.80 0.76
CA LYS A 3 11.13 -25.35 0.98
C LYS A 3 11.69 -25.07 2.38
N ALA A 4 12.53 -24.04 2.50
CA ALA A 4 13.05 -23.60 3.79
C ALA A 4 11.90 -23.08 4.67
N LYS A 5 12.08 -23.20 5.98
CA LYS A 5 11.16 -22.62 6.96
C LYS A 5 11.58 -21.20 7.28
N TYR A 6 10.61 -20.28 7.43
CA TYR A 6 10.88 -18.91 7.82
C TYR A 6 11.16 -18.84 9.33
N GLU A 7 12.25 -18.19 9.71
CA GLU A 7 12.60 -17.94 11.10
C GLU A 7 12.50 -16.44 11.42
N ARG A 8 11.75 -16.09 12.47
CA ARG A 8 11.57 -14.72 12.94
C ARG A 8 12.72 -14.31 13.85
N THR A 9 13.79 -13.79 13.29
CA THR A 9 14.98 -13.36 14.04
C THR A 9 15.01 -11.86 14.30
N LYS A 10 14.29 -11.07 13.53
CA LYS A 10 14.24 -9.59 13.57
C LYS A 10 12.81 -9.09 13.51
N PRO A 11 12.53 -7.87 14.03
CA PRO A 11 11.25 -7.21 13.80
C PRO A 11 10.96 -7.07 12.31
N HIS A 12 9.72 -7.37 11.91
CA HIS A 12 9.28 -7.29 10.52
C HIS A 12 8.49 -6.01 10.26
N LEU A 13 8.86 -5.29 9.20
CA LEU A 13 8.16 -4.10 8.72
C LEU A 13 7.84 -4.22 7.23
N ASN A 14 6.71 -3.63 6.87
CA ASN A 14 6.34 -3.41 5.47
C ASN A 14 6.69 -1.97 5.11
N ILE A 15 7.58 -1.80 4.16
CA ILE A 15 7.97 -0.51 3.62
C ILE A 15 7.72 -0.49 2.13
N GLY A 16 7.60 0.68 1.54
CA GLY A 16 7.48 0.75 0.08
C GLY A 16 7.93 2.08 -0.49
N THR A 17 8.10 2.08 -1.80
CA THR A 17 8.44 3.26 -2.59
C THR A 17 7.18 3.88 -3.20
N ILE A 18 7.02 5.18 -3.01
CA ILE A 18 5.98 6.01 -3.60
C ILE A 18 6.59 7.22 -4.29
N GLY A 19 5.86 7.85 -5.19
CA GLY A 19 6.30 9.03 -5.92
C GLY A 19 5.91 8.99 -7.39
N HIS A 20 6.27 10.04 -8.12
CA HIS A 20 5.91 10.23 -9.52
C HIS A 20 6.49 9.13 -10.43
N VAL A 21 5.85 8.91 -11.59
CA VAL A 21 6.41 8.08 -12.66
C VAL A 21 7.80 8.61 -13.08
N ASP A 22 8.69 7.73 -13.46
CA ASP A 22 10.07 8.03 -13.91
C ASP A 22 11.00 8.69 -12.85
N HIS A 23 10.56 8.85 -11.61
CA HIS A 23 11.44 9.33 -10.53
C HIS A 23 12.41 8.26 -10.00
N GLY A 24 12.31 7.01 -10.47
CA GLY A 24 13.28 5.95 -10.20
C GLY A 24 12.97 5.07 -8.98
N LYS A 25 11.69 4.87 -8.65
CA LYS A 25 11.25 4.00 -7.55
C LYS A 25 11.76 2.57 -7.68
N THR A 26 11.49 1.93 -8.82
CA THR A 26 11.90 0.55 -9.09
C THR A 26 13.43 0.42 -9.18
N THR A 27 14.10 1.42 -9.76
CA THR A 27 15.57 1.48 -9.78
C THR A 27 16.14 1.56 -8.36
N LEU A 28 15.51 2.36 -7.48
CA LEU A 28 15.91 2.44 -6.08
C LEU A 28 15.69 1.10 -5.36
N THR A 29 14.57 0.44 -5.59
CA THR A 29 14.29 -0.89 -5.03
C THR A 29 15.36 -1.90 -5.45
N ALA A 30 15.74 -1.92 -6.73
CA ALA A 30 16.83 -2.76 -7.24
C ALA A 30 18.17 -2.40 -6.59
N ALA A 31 18.50 -1.12 -6.45
CA ALA A 31 19.72 -0.65 -5.81
C ALA A 31 19.81 -1.06 -4.34
N ILE A 32 18.71 -0.96 -3.59
CA ILE A 32 18.64 -1.41 -2.18
C ILE A 32 18.96 -2.91 -2.10
N THR A 33 18.32 -3.74 -2.93
CA THR A 33 18.57 -5.18 -2.90
C THR A 33 20.03 -5.52 -3.27
N LYS A 34 20.64 -4.80 -4.22
CA LYS A 34 22.04 -4.99 -4.58
C LYS A 34 22.98 -4.67 -3.42
N VAL A 35 22.88 -3.48 -2.86
CA VAL A 35 23.75 -3.02 -1.77
C VAL A 35 23.62 -3.89 -0.53
N LEU A 36 22.40 -4.32 -0.19
CA LEU A 36 22.17 -5.22 0.96
C LEU A 36 22.60 -6.66 0.66
N ALA A 37 22.52 -7.12 -0.60
CA ALA A 37 23.00 -8.45 -0.99
C ALA A 37 24.52 -8.59 -0.77
N GLU A 38 25.29 -7.56 -1.03
CA GLU A 38 26.76 -7.52 -0.77
C GLU A 38 27.09 -7.70 0.71
N LYS A 39 26.15 -7.35 1.60
CA LYS A 39 26.25 -7.52 3.05
C LYS A 39 25.52 -8.76 3.58
N GLY A 40 24.98 -9.60 2.68
CA GLY A 40 24.25 -10.83 3.04
C GLY A 40 22.81 -10.61 3.53
N GLY A 41 22.29 -9.39 3.38
CA GLY A 41 20.93 -9.02 3.83
C GLY A 41 19.83 -9.12 2.77
N ALA A 42 20.16 -9.53 1.55
CA ALA A 42 19.19 -9.65 0.47
C ALA A 42 19.64 -10.64 -0.60
N GLU A 43 18.70 -11.05 -1.46
CA GLU A 43 18.98 -11.58 -2.80
C GLU A 43 18.86 -10.42 -3.79
N PHE A 44 19.89 -10.21 -4.62
CA PHE A 44 19.84 -9.15 -5.63
C PHE A 44 18.71 -9.37 -6.62
N MET A 45 17.89 -8.36 -6.80
CA MET A 45 16.82 -8.34 -7.79
C MET A 45 17.04 -7.19 -8.78
N ASP A 46 17.33 -7.56 -10.03
CA ASP A 46 17.42 -6.60 -11.12
C ASP A 46 16.03 -6.00 -11.45
N TYR A 47 16.02 -4.83 -12.08
CA TYR A 47 14.83 -4.13 -12.53
C TYR A 47 13.82 -5.05 -13.25
N SER A 48 14.32 -5.88 -14.17
CA SER A 48 13.51 -6.83 -14.94
C SER A 48 12.93 -7.98 -14.11
N MET A 49 13.42 -8.19 -12.89
CA MET A 49 12.88 -9.18 -11.95
C MET A 49 11.80 -8.56 -11.04
N ILE A 50 11.80 -7.26 -10.87
CA ILE A 50 10.81 -6.50 -10.10
C ILE A 50 9.61 -6.26 -11.00
N ASP A 51 9.79 -5.63 -12.15
CA ASP A 51 8.78 -5.43 -13.19
C ASP A 51 8.70 -6.67 -14.09
N LYS A 52 7.79 -7.57 -13.77
CA LYS A 52 7.71 -8.92 -14.38
C LYS A 52 6.83 -9.01 -15.61
N ALA A 53 5.78 -8.18 -15.70
CA ALA A 53 4.83 -8.22 -16.79
C ALA A 53 5.49 -7.76 -18.10
N PRO A 54 5.19 -8.40 -19.25
CA PRO A 54 5.72 -7.95 -20.54
C PRO A 54 5.40 -6.48 -20.84
N GLU A 55 4.21 -6.03 -20.47
CA GLU A 55 3.74 -4.65 -20.64
C GLU A 55 4.51 -3.65 -19.77
N GLU A 56 4.92 -4.03 -18.56
CA GLU A 56 5.75 -3.22 -17.67
C GLU A 56 7.14 -3.00 -18.28
N ARG A 57 7.73 -4.05 -18.82
CA ARG A 57 9.06 -4.00 -19.47
C ARG A 57 9.03 -3.21 -20.78
N GLU A 58 7.98 -3.37 -21.58
CA GLU A 58 7.85 -2.70 -22.87
C GLU A 58 7.64 -1.19 -22.69
N ARG A 59 6.85 -0.80 -21.69
CA ARG A 59 6.56 0.62 -21.39
C ARG A 59 7.57 1.27 -20.46
N GLY A 60 8.40 0.50 -19.75
CA GLY A 60 9.33 0.99 -18.74
C GLY A 60 8.64 1.59 -17.50
N ILE A 61 7.41 1.16 -17.19
CA ILE A 61 6.62 1.65 -16.06
C ILE A 61 6.11 0.47 -15.22
N THR A 62 6.04 0.66 -13.91
CA THR A 62 5.43 -0.30 -12.99
C THR A 62 3.90 -0.18 -13.06
N ILE A 63 3.22 -1.28 -13.30
CA ILE A 63 1.75 -1.38 -13.39
C ILE A 63 1.19 -2.00 -12.11
N ASN A 64 1.78 -3.13 -11.70
CA ASN A 64 1.36 -3.86 -10.52
C ASN A 64 2.34 -3.64 -9.37
N THR A 65 1.85 -3.75 -8.14
CA THR A 65 2.72 -3.78 -6.96
C THR A 65 3.61 -5.02 -7.00
N SER A 66 4.90 -4.85 -6.73
CA SER A 66 5.85 -5.94 -6.59
C SER A 66 6.36 -6.00 -5.15
N HIS A 67 6.53 -7.21 -4.63
CA HIS A 67 7.02 -7.44 -3.27
C HIS A 67 8.44 -8.00 -3.31
N VAL A 68 9.33 -7.37 -2.57
CA VAL A 68 10.74 -7.73 -2.45
C VAL A 68 11.10 -7.89 -0.97
N GLU A 69 11.92 -8.89 -0.65
CA GLU A 69 12.39 -9.16 0.71
C GLU A 69 13.83 -8.71 0.87
N TYR A 70 14.14 -8.02 1.96
CA TYR A 70 15.51 -7.75 2.38
C TYR A 70 15.58 -7.47 3.89
N GLU A 71 16.78 -7.45 4.43
CA GLU A 71 17.02 -7.12 5.82
C GLU A 71 18.25 -6.24 6.02
N THR A 72 18.19 -5.43 7.07
CA THR A 72 19.31 -4.71 7.63
C THR A 72 19.90 -5.48 8.83
N ALA A 73 20.86 -4.91 9.52
CA ALA A 73 21.37 -5.50 10.75
C ALA A 73 20.30 -5.67 11.84
N THR A 74 19.30 -4.79 11.86
CA THR A 74 18.31 -4.67 12.94
C THR A 74 16.89 -5.09 12.58
N ARG A 75 16.53 -5.05 11.28
CA ARG A 75 15.14 -5.22 10.82
C ARG A 75 15.04 -6.10 9.58
N HIS A 76 13.89 -6.78 9.46
CA HIS A 76 13.47 -7.51 8.27
C HIS A 76 12.38 -6.73 7.56
N TYR A 77 12.51 -6.56 6.23
CA TYR A 77 11.60 -5.76 5.41
C TYR A 77 10.92 -6.58 4.33
N ALA A 78 9.60 -6.41 4.20
CA ALA A 78 8.88 -6.62 2.97
C ALA A 78 8.74 -5.26 2.28
N HIS A 79 9.30 -5.13 1.08
CA HIS A 79 9.26 -3.89 0.32
C HIS A 79 8.23 -4.00 -0.80
N VAL A 80 7.31 -3.03 -0.84
CA VAL A 80 6.28 -2.91 -1.86
C VAL A 80 6.70 -1.83 -2.85
N ASP A 81 7.02 -2.22 -4.07
CA ASP A 81 7.26 -1.27 -5.16
C ASP A 81 5.93 -0.87 -5.80
N CYS A 82 5.57 0.41 -5.70
CA CYS A 82 4.28 0.93 -6.15
C CYS A 82 4.37 1.58 -7.51
N PRO A 83 3.33 1.43 -8.37
CA PRO A 83 3.26 2.16 -9.62
C PRO A 83 3.21 3.67 -9.38
N GLY A 84 3.82 4.42 -10.29
CA GLY A 84 3.85 5.90 -10.25
C GLY A 84 2.86 6.56 -11.18
N HIS A 85 2.33 5.84 -12.17
CA HIS A 85 1.46 6.41 -13.20
C HIS A 85 0.01 6.56 -12.70
N ALA A 86 -0.64 7.67 -13.08
CA ALA A 86 -2.00 7.99 -12.66
C ALA A 86 -3.04 6.91 -12.99
N ASP A 87 -2.88 6.20 -14.11
CA ASP A 87 -3.80 5.13 -14.52
C ASP A 87 -3.79 3.92 -13.54
N TYR A 88 -2.74 3.77 -12.74
CA TYR A 88 -2.55 2.64 -11.84
C TYR A 88 -2.67 3.00 -10.35
N VAL A 89 -3.26 4.14 -10.05
CA VAL A 89 -3.45 4.65 -8.68
C VAL A 89 -4.16 3.62 -7.78
N LYS A 90 -5.08 2.83 -8.31
CA LYS A 90 -5.71 1.74 -7.57
C LYS A 90 -4.69 0.75 -6.98
N ASN A 91 -3.70 0.36 -7.77
CA ASN A 91 -2.63 -0.53 -7.31
C ASN A 91 -1.70 0.18 -6.33
N MET A 92 -1.44 1.49 -6.54
CA MET A 92 -0.70 2.31 -5.57
C MET A 92 -1.41 2.37 -4.21
N ILE A 93 -2.71 2.64 -4.17
CA ILE A 93 -3.50 2.67 -2.93
C ILE A 93 -3.44 1.33 -2.20
N THR A 94 -3.60 0.23 -2.95
CA THR A 94 -3.50 -1.12 -2.38
C THR A 94 -2.13 -1.39 -1.77
N GLY A 95 -1.06 -1.00 -2.47
CA GLY A 95 0.31 -1.11 -1.95
C GLY A 95 0.54 -0.25 -0.71
N ALA A 96 0.15 1.03 -0.78
CA ALA A 96 0.33 1.96 0.33
C ALA A 96 -0.42 1.54 1.60
N ALA A 97 -1.60 0.95 1.46
CA ALA A 97 -2.38 0.44 2.61
C ALA A 97 -1.67 -0.70 3.37
N GLN A 98 -0.66 -1.32 2.77
CA GLN A 98 0.13 -2.39 3.39
C GLN A 98 1.35 -1.86 4.14
N MET A 99 1.73 -0.59 3.98
CA MET A 99 2.99 -0.04 4.47
C MET A 99 2.92 0.36 5.95
N ASP A 100 3.98 0.03 6.67
CA ASP A 100 4.27 0.55 8.01
C ASP A 100 5.12 1.84 7.93
N GLY A 101 5.67 2.12 6.76
CA GLY A 101 6.39 3.32 6.41
C GLY A 101 6.63 3.40 4.91
N ALA A 102 6.93 4.56 4.40
CA ALA A 102 7.17 4.78 2.98
C ALA A 102 8.51 5.50 2.72
N ILE A 103 9.07 5.24 1.54
CA ILE A 103 10.16 6.04 0.97
C ILE A 103 9.55 6.86 -0.17
N LEU A 104 9.50 8.17 0.02
CA LEU A 104 9.09 9.10 -1.01
C LEU A 104 10.27 9.38 -1.93
N VAL A 105 10.15 8.98 -3.19
CA VAL A 105 11.20 9.16 -4.20
C VAL A 105 10.85 10.35 -5.08
N VAL A 106 11.72 11.36 -5.07
CA VAL A 106 11.58 12.57 -5.87
C VAL A 106 12.84 12.76 -6.70
N SER A 107 12.70 12.98 -8.01
CA SER A 107 13.83 13.36 -8.86
C SER A 107 14.32 14.76 -8.49
N ALA A 108 15.59 14.90 -8.20
CA ALA A 108 16.22 16.20 -7.91
C ALA A 108 16.21 17.13 -9.13
N ALA A 109 16.16 16.57 -10.34
CA ALA A 109 16.13 17.34 -11.58
C ALA A 109 14.72 17.92 -11.88
N ASP A 110 13.67 17.20 -11.47
CA ASP A 110 12.29 17.56 -11.82
C ASP A 110 11.52 18.20 -10.64
N GLY A 111 11.93 17.91 -9.41
CA GLY A 111 11.22 18.31 -8.19
C GLY A 111 9.89 17.55 -7.98
N PRO A 112 9.06 18.02 -7.04
CA PRO A 112 7.74 17.43 -6.79
C PRO A 112 6.81 17.61 -7.99
N MET A 113 6.26 16.50 -8.47
CA MET A 113 5.36 16.40 -9.64
C MET A 113 3.91 16.06 -9.21
N PRO A 114 2.91 16.13 -10.10
CA PRO A 114 1.51 15.90 -9.71
C PRO A 114 1.27 14.59 -8.97
N GLN A 115 1.82 13.45 -9.42
CA GLN A 115 1.65 12.18 -8.71
C GLN A 115 2.42 12.15 -7.37
N THR A 116 3.47 12.95 -7.20
CA THR A 116 4.14 13.10 -5.88
C THR A 116 3.13 13.59 -4.85
N ARG A 117 2.38 14.64 -5.18
CA ARG A 117 1.32 15.20 -4.32
C ARG A 117 0.22 14.20 -4.04
N GLU A 118 -0.29 13.55 -5.09
CA GLU A 118 -1.33 12.54 -4.96
C GLU A 118 -0.89 11.35 -4.09
N HIS A 119 0.33 10.88 -4.26
CA HIS A 119 0.86 9.75 -3.47
C HIS A 119 1.03 10.11 -1.98
N ILE A 120 1.47 11.31 -1.66
CA ILE A 120 1.56 11.78 -0.26
C ILE A 120 0.16 11.85 0.36
N LEU A 121 -0.80 12.45 -0.35
CA LEU A 121 -2.19 12.53 0.07
C LEU A 121 -2.78 11.15 0.34
N LEU A 122 -2.65 10.24 -0.61
CA LEU A 122 -3.18 8.87 -0.50
C LEU A 122 -2.49 8.08 0.62
N ALA A 123 -1.18 8.20 0.77
CA ALA A 123 -0.45 7.59 1.88
C ALA A 123 -0.98 8.07 3.24
N ARG A 124 -1.25 9.37 3.37
CA ARG A 124 -1.87 9.93 4.56
C ARG A 124 -3.24 9.34 4.84
N GLN A 125 -4.07 9.21 3.81
CA GLN A 125 -5.45 8.70 3.91
C GLN A 125 -5.51 7.22 4.28
N VAL A 126 -4.66 6.39 3.69
CA VAL A 126 -4.60 4.96 4.04
C VAL A 126 -3.88 4.70 5.36
N GLY A 127 -3.33 5.74 5.98
CA GLY A 127 -2.75 5.68 7.32
C GLY A 127 -1.29 5.23 7.38
N VAL A 128 -0.49 5.50 6.35
CA VAL A 128 0.98 5.32 6.43
C VAL A 128 1.51 6.23 7.55
N PRO A 129 2.12 5.67 8.60
CA PRO A 129 2.40 6.45 9.82
C PRO A 129 3.62 7.36 9.70
N ALA A 130 4.59 7.00 8.86
CA ALA A 130 5.81 7.76 8.69
C ALA A 130 6.42 7.52 7.31
N MET A 131 7.22 8.47 6.85
CA MET A 131 8.00 8.31 5.62
C MET A 131 9.37 8.97 5.71
N VAL A 132 10.28 8.54 4.86
CA VAL A 132 11.58 9.16 4.61
C VAL A 132 11.64 9.61 3.16
N VAL A 133 12.50 10.57 2.85
CA VAL A 133 12.63 11.13 1.51
C VAL A 133 13.95 10.66 0.88
N PHE A 134 13.89 10.24 -0.37
CA PHE A 134 15.06 10.01 -1.21
C PHE A 134 15.02 10.95 -2.42
N LEU A 135 15.92 11.94 -2.44
CA LEU A 135 16.16 12.80 -3.60
C LEU A 135 17.04 12.05 -4.58
N ASN A 136 16.43 11.50 -5.62
CA ASN A 136 17.09 10.69 -6.63
C ASN A 136 17.64 11.52 -7.79
N LYS A 137 18.51 10.93 -8.59
CA LYS A 137 19.09 11.54 -9.79
C LYS A 137 19.93 12.79 -9.53
N VAL A 138 20.58 12.88 -8.37
CA VAL A 138 21.45 14.03 -8.06
C VAL A 138 22.70 14.11 -8.95
N ASP A 139 23.07 12.99 -9.60
CA ASP A 139 24.11 12.95 -10.62
C ASP A 139 23.78 13.75 -11.89
N MET A 140 22.52 14.14 -12.07
CA MET A 140 22.06 14.98 -13.18
C MET A 140 21.96 16.47 -12.81
N VAL A 141 22.29 16.84 -11.58
CA VAL A 141 22.17 18.21 -11.07
C VAL A 141 23.52 18.68 -10.54
N ASP A 142 24.10 19.68 -11.19
CA ASP A 142 25.41 20.24 -10.83
C ASP A 142 25.30 21.42 -9.84
N ASP A 143 24.08 21.90 -9.56
CA ASP A 143 23.81 23.07 -8.74
C ASP A 143 23.29 22.66 -7.35
N GLU A 144 24.11 22.91 -6.33
CA GLU A 144 23.75 22.62 -4.94
C GLU A 144 22.57 23.45 -4.45
N GLU A 145 22.41 24.71 -4.91
CA GLU A 145 21.29 25.58 -4.53
C GLU A 145 19.96 24.99 -5.06
N LEU A 146 19.99 24.39 -6.24
CA LEU A 146 18.81 23.71 -6.80
C LEU A 146 18.42 22.48 -5.97
N LEU A 147 19.38 21.72 -5.48
CA LEU A 147 19.13 20.56 -4.62
C LEU A 147 18.48 21.01 -3.29
N GLU A 148 18.99 22.07 -2.67
CA GLU A 148 18.42 22.63 -1.45
C GLU A 148 16.99 23.15 -1.67
N LEU A 149 16.72 23.78 -2.81
CA LEU A 149 15.40 24.27 -3.18
C LEU A 149 14.39 23.13 -3.33
N VAL A 150 14.77 22.07 -4.04
CA VAL A 150 13.91 20.88 -4.23
C VAL A 150 13.64 20.19 -2.88
N GLU A 151 14.63 20.07 -2.03
CA GLU A 151 14.44 19.51 -0.68
C GLU A 151 13.45 20.34 0.12
N MET A 152 13.56 21.66 0.08
CA MET A 152 12.63 22.58 0.78
C MET A 152 11.21 22.44 0.24
N GLU A 153 11.01 22.40 -1.07
CA GLU A 153 9.70 22.19 -1.68
C GLU A 153 9.06 20.85 -1.24
N VAL A 154 9.85 19.78 -1.16
CA VAL A 154 9.36 18.47 -0.69
C VAL A 154 8.94 18.55 0.77
N ARG A 155 9.70 19.22 1.63
CA ARG A 155 9.39 19.37 3.06
C ARG A 155 8.13 20.22 3.28
N GLU A 156 7.97 21.30 2.54
CA GLU A 156 6.75 22.13 2.57
C GLU A 156 5.54 21.33 2.10
N LEU A 157 5.70 20.53 1.03
CA LEU A 157 4.65 19.68 0.52
C LEU A 157 4.21 18.62 1.54
N LEU A 158 5.16 17.96 2.20
CA LEU A 158 4.87 16.98 3.26
C LEU A 158 4.14 17.63 4.43
N SER A 159 4.56 18.82 4.85
CA SER A 159 3.91 19.58 5.93
C SER A 159 2.48 19.96 5.57
N SER A 160 2.20 20.28 4.30
CA SER A 160 0.84 20.60 3.82
C SER A 160 -0.14 19.44 3.90
N TYR A 161 0.36 18.20 4.00
CA TYR A 161 -0.43 16.97 4.16
C TYR A 161 -0.30 16.35 5.57
N ASP A 162 0.01 17.16 6.58
CA ASP A 162 0.13 16.77 7.99
C ASP A 162 1.22 15.73 8.29
N PHE A 163 2.25 15.66 7.48
CA PHE A 163 3.50 14.97 7.84
C PHE A 163 4.48 15.99 8.44
N PRO A 164 5.34 15.60 9.40
CA PRO A 164 6.31 16.52 10.01
C PRO A 164 7.49 16.80 9.07
N GLY A 165 7.25 17.58 8.00
CA GLY A 165 8.18 17.78 6.89
C GLY A 165 9.57 18.23 7.30
N ASP A 166 9.69 19.06 8.33
CA ASP A 166 10.98 19.56 8.83
C ASP A 166 11.80 18.48 9.55
N ASP A 167 11.14 17.51 10.17
CA ASP A 167 11.78 16.45 10.97
C ASP A 167 12.06 15.17 10.15
N ILE A 168 11.47 15.06 8.96
CA ILE A 168 11.61 13.87 8.11
C ILE A 168 13.04 13.77 7.57
N PRO A 169 13.73 12.62 7.74
CA PRO A 169 15.04 12.39 7.15
C PRO A 169 14.98 12.43 5.62
N GLY A 170 15.91 13.15 5.01
CA GLY A 170 16.11 13.18 3.57
C GLY A 170 17.52 12.72 3.21
N VAL A 171 17.63 11.85 2.22
CA VAL A 171 18.90 11.41 1.66
C VAL A 171 18.93 11.74 0.18
N ALA A 172 19.99 12.39 -0.26
CA ALA A 172 20.25 12.72 -1.66
C ALA A 172 21.23 11.74 -2.29
N GLY A 173 20.87 11.14 -3.43
CA GLY A 173 21.69 10.14 -4.08
C GLY A 173 21.27 9.84 -5.51
N SER A 174 21.88 8.82 -6.10
CA SER A 174 21.51 8.29 -7.41
C SER A 174 21.37 6.78 -7.33
N ALA A 175 20.13 6.32 -7.46
CA ALA A 175 19.84 4.89 -7.45
C ALA A 175 20.51 4.16 -8.63
N LEU A 176 20.53 4.78 -9.80
CA LEU A 176 21.18 4.21 -10.98
C LEU A 176 22.68 4.06 -10.78
N LYS A 177 23.37 5.08 -10.27
CA LYS A 177 24.82 5.02 -10.01
C LYS A 177 25.16 4.01 -8.93
N ALA A 178 24.35 3.90 -7.88
CA ALA A 178 24.50 2.85 -6.88
C ALA A 178 24.32 1.45 -7.50
N LEU A 179 23.34 1.27 -8.38
CA LEU A 179 23.11 0.02 -9.10
C LEU A 179 24.29 -0.33 -10.05
N GLU A 180 24.93 0.68 -10.65
CA GLU A 180 26.14 0.53 -11.46
C GLU A 180 27.40 0.23 -10.62
N GLY A 181 27.35 0.33 -9.29
CA GLY A 181 28.45 0.01 -8.38
C GLY A 181 29.35 1.19 -8.02
N ASP A 182 28.83 2.42 -8.12
CA ASP A 182 29.57 3.60 -7.64
C ASP A 182 29.56 3.65 -6.11
N PRO A 183 30.74 3.53 -5.43
CA PRO A 183 30.82 3.44 -3.98
C PRO A 183 30.22 4.66 -3.24
N LYS A 184 30.30 5.86 -3.85
CA LYS A 184 29.72 7.08 -3.29
C LYS A 184 28.21 6.96 -3.13
N TYR A 185 27.56 6.43 -4.15
CA TYR A 185 26.09 6.31 -4.18
C TYR A 185 25.60 5.04 -3.48
N GLU A 186 26.39 3.98 -3.45
CA GLU A 186 26.13 2.81 -2.61
C GLU A 186 26.11 3.20 -1.12
N ALA A 187 27.02 4.08 -0.68
CA ALA A 187 27.01 4.64 0.67
C ALA A 187 25.74 5.45 0.96
N LYS A 188 25.18 6.15 -0.03
CA LYS A 188 23.89 6.87 0.10
C LYS A 188 22.70 5.94 0.23
N ILE A 189 22.70 4.78 -0.41
CA ILE A 189 21.69 3.75 -0.20
C ILE A 189 21.75 3.23 1.24
N MET A 190 22.94 3.01 1.79
CA MET A 190 23.09 2.62 3.20
C MET A 190 22.63 3.70 4.16
N GLU A 191 22.94 4.97 3.88
CA GLU A 191 22.44 6.11 4.66
C GLU A 191 20.89 6.16 4.64
N LEU A 192 20.27 5.88 3.49
CA LEU A 192 18.82 5.77 3.39
C LEU A 192 18.28 4.64 4.29
N MET A 193 18.89 3.46 4.24
CA MET A 193 18.46 2.33 5.07
C MET A 193 18.65 2.59 6.57
N ASP A 194 19.70 3.28 6.96
CA ASP A 194 19.91 3.71 8.35
C ASP A 194 18.84 4.72 8.79
N ALA A 195 18.43 5.63 7.91
CA ALA A 195 17.33 6.56 8.15
C ALA A 195 15.99 5.82 8.29
N VAL A 196 15.73 4.84 7.45
CA VAL A 196 14.53 3.97 7.55
C VAL A 196 14.52 3.21 8.86
N ASP A 197 15.64 2.57 9.22
CA ASP A 197 15.77 1.79 10.48
C ASP A 197 15.54 2.65 11.72
N SER A 198 16.00 3.89 11.71
CA SER A 198 15.95 4.76 12.89
C SER A 198 14.67 5.59 12.99
N TYR A 199 14.11 6.02 11.87
CA TYR A 199 12.98 6.96 11.84
C TYR A 199 11.61 6.28 11.75
N ILE A 200 11.47 5.23 10.93
CA ILE A 200 10.20 4.52 10.80
C ILE A 200 9.92 3.75 12.09
N PRO A 201 8.80 4.02 12.78
CA PRO A 201 8.49 3.35 14.05
C PRO A 201 8.21 1.87 13.84
N LEU A 202 8.53 1.07 14.86
CA LEU A 202 8.10 -0.33 14.90
C LEU A 202 6.57 -0.35 15.05
N PRO A 203 5.85 -1.04 14.16
CA PRO A 203 4.41 -1.07 14.21
C PRO A 203 3.90 -1.90 15.39
N GLU A 204 2.85 -1.42 16.04
CA GLU A 204 2.08 -2.24 16.96
C GLU A 204 1.22 -3.23 16.16
N ARG A 205 1.39 -4.52 16.44
CA ARG A 205 0.66 -5.59 15.73
C ARG A 205 -0.54 -6.06 16.53
N ALA A 206 -1.73 -5.92 15.98
CA ALA A 206 -2.98 -6.38 16.59
C ALA A 206 -3.14 -7.91 16.47
N THR A 207 -2.24 -8.66 17.11
CA THR A 207 -2.21 -10.14 17.04
C THR A 207 -3.28 -10.81 17.89
N ASP A 208 -3.83 -10.11 18.88
CA ASP A 208 -4.88 -10.55 19.79
C ASP A 208 -6.30 -10.46 19.21
N LYS A 209 -6.46 -9.74 18.09
CA LYS A 209 -7.75 -9.60 17.40
C LYS A 209 -8.04 -10.80 16.50
N PRO A 210 -9.33 -11.03 16.12
CA PRO A 210 -9.69 -12.06 15.15
C PRO A 210 -8.95 -11.87 13.82
N PHE A 211 -8.42 -12.95 13.26
CA PHE A 211 -7.70 -12.95 11.98
C PHE A 211 -8.49 -12.27 10.87
N LEU A 212 -7.81 -11.41 10.12
CA LEU A 212 -8.31 -10.80 8.90
C LEU A 212 -7.15 -10.51 7.94
N MET A 213 -7.31 -10.93 6.69
CA MET A 213 -6.37 -10.67 5.60
C MET A 213 -7.14 -10.24 4.34
N PRO A 214 -6.99 -8.99 3.88
CA PRO A 214 -7.51 -8.58 2.58
C PRO A 214 -6.84 -9.36 1.45
N VAL A 215 -7.62 -9.83 0.48
CA VAL A 215 -7.11 -10.55 -0.69
C VAL A 215 -6.59 -9.53 -1.71
N GLU A 216 -5.31 -9.62 -2.02
CA GLU A 216 -4.64 -8.77 -3.00
C GLU A 216 -4.57 -9.43 -4.39
N ASP A 217 -4.16 -10.70 -4.43
CA ASP A 217 -4.08 -11.47 -5.65
C ASP A 217 -4.47 -12.93 -5.41
N VAL A 218 -4.85 -13.62 -6.48
CA VAL A 218 -5.28 -15.02 -6.45
C VAL A 218 -4.68 -15.76 -7.63
N PHE A 219 -3.99 -16.85 -7.36
CA PHE A 219 -3.45 -17.72 -8.40
C PHE A 219 -3.59 -19.20 -8.04
N THR A 220 -3.38 -20.06 -9.02
CA THR A 220 -3.46 -21.50 -8.84
C THR A 220 -2.08 -22.13 -8.98
N ILE A 221 -1.72 -22.99 -8.04
CA ILE A 221 -0.52 -23.82 -8.15
C ILE A 221 -0.97 -25.22 -8.60
N THR A 222 -0.46 -25.65 -9.76
CA THR A 222 -0.78 -26.97 -10.31
C THR A 222 -0.49 -28.07 -9.28
N GLY A 223 -1.49 -28.90 -8.99
CA GLY A 223 -1.39 -30.00 -8.03
C GLY A 223 -1.46 -29.62 -6.56
N ARG A 224 -1.56 -28.31 -6.23
CA ARG A 224 -1.64 -27.83 -4.84
C ARG A 224 -2.94 -27.07 -4.52
N GLY A 225 -3.53 -26.38 -5.50
CA GLY A 225 -4.79 -25.65 -5.35
C GLY A 225 -4.67 -24.14 -5.48
N THR A 226 -5.66 -23.42 -4.99
CA THR A 226 -5.77 -21.95 -5.06
C THR A 226 -5.04 -21.29 -3.89
N VAL A 227 -4.26 -20.26 -4.20
CA VAL A 227 -3.54 -19.43 -3.25
C VAL A 227 -4.12 -18.03 -3.30
N ALA A 228 -4.49 -17.49 -2.14
CA ALA A 228 -4.81 -16.08 -1.95
C ALA A 228 -3.65 -15.39 -1.26
N THR A 229 -3.19 -14.28 -1.81
CA THR A 229 -2.13 -13.46 -1.23
C THR A 229 -2.67 -12.19 -0.61
N GLY A 230 -1.98 -11.70 0.39
CA GLY A 230 -2.26 -10.43 1.04
C GLY A 230 -1.41 -10.21 2.28
N ARG A 231 -1.55 -9.03 2.86
CA ARG A 231 -0.99 -8.72 4.17
C ARG A 231 -2.00 -9.07 5.26
N VAL A 232 -1.57 -9.77 6.29
CA VAL A 232 -2.40 -9.99 7.48
C VAL A 232 -2.63 -8.65 8.18
N GLU A 233 -3.87 -8.17 8.17
CA GLU A 233 -4.24 -6.88 8.77
C GLU A 233 -4.26 -6.98 10.29
N ARG A 234 -4.78 -8.07 10.81
CA ARG A 234 -4.87 -8.36 12.26
C ARG A 234 -4.97 -9.85 12.56
N GLY A 235 -4.70 -10.19 13.79
CA GLY A 235 -4.79 -11.56 14.30
C GLY A 235 -3.69 -12.48 13.81
N THR A 236 -3.94 -13.76 13.91
CA THR A 236 -3.04 -14.84 13.52
C THR A 236 -3.79 -15.91 12.75
N VAL A 237 -3.12 -16.62 11.86
CA VAL A 237 -3.64 -17.78 11.14
C VAL A 237 -2.61 -18.88 11.12
N LYS A 238 -3.05 -20.11 11.37
CA LYS A 238 -2.22 -21.33 11.35
C LYS A 238 -2.64 -22.26 10.22
N VAL A 239 -1.72 -23.08 9.79
CA VAL A 239 -2.04 -24.22 8.93
C VAL A 239 -3.04 -25.14 9.66
N GLY A 240 -4.16 -25.43 9.02
CA GLY A 240 -5.27 -26.20 9.59
C GLY A 240 -6.46 -25.34 10.07
N ASP A 241 -6.29 -24.03 10.21
CA ASP A 241 -7.37 -23.16 10.61
C ASP A 241 -8.47 -23.08 9.55
N THR A 242 -9.71 -22.97 10.02
CA THR A 242 -10.86 -22.64 9.19
C THR A 242 -10.98 -21.12 9.07
N VAL A 243 -11.17 -20.65 7.83
CA VAL A 243 -11.38 -19.25 7.52
C VAL A 243 -12.61 -19.06 6.65
N GLU A 244 -13.20 -17.87 6.67
CA GLU A 244 -14.28 -17.46 5.76
C GLU A 244 -13.75 -16.50 4.70
N ILE A 245 -14.23 -16.67 3.47
CA ILE A 245 -14.07 -15.72 2.37
C ILE A 245 -15.29 -14.81 2.41
N VAL A 246 -15.07 -13.50 2.60
CA VAL A 246 -16.14 -12.52 2.85
C VAL A 246 -16.00 -11.32 1.91
N GLY A 247 -17.13 -10.84 1.40
CA GLY A 247 -17.20 -9.68 0.50
C GLY A 247 -17.36 -10.04 -0.97
N MET A 248 -17.66 -9.05 -1.80
CA MET A 248 -17.97 -9.15 -3.23
C MET A 248 -19.20 -10.00 -3.55
N LYS A 249 -19.70 -10.76 -2.59
CA LYS A 249 -20.93 -11.60 -2.61
C LYS A 249 -21.61 -11.53 -1.27
N ASP A 250 -22.92 -11.75 -1.24
CA ASP A 250 -23.67 -11.83 0.01
C ASP A 250 -23.34 -13.08 0.81
N GLU A 251 -23.07 -14.17 0.10
CA GLU A 251 -22.75 -15.47 0.71
C GLU A 251 -21.28 -15.53 1.12
N LYS A 252 -21.03 -16.10 2.30
CA LYS A 252 -19.69 -16.41 2.80
C LYS A 252 -19.35 -17.86 2.45
N LYS A 253 -18.09 -18.11 2.12
CA LYS A 253 -17.58 -19.46 1.89
C LYS A 253 -16.53 -19.81 2.93
N SER A 254 -16.76 -20.91 3.67
CA SER A 254 -15.77 -21.45 4.60
C SER A 254 -14.79 -22.38 3.88
N THR A 255 -13.52 -22.30 4.26
CA THR A 255 -12.45 -23.17 3.78
C THR A 255 -11.40 -23.39 4.85
N VAL A 256 -10.47 -24.31 4.59
CA VAL A 256 -9.35 -24.61 5.50
C VAL A 256 -8.05 -24.18 4.86
N VAL A 257 -7.21 -23.48 5.63
CA VAL A 257 -5.85 -23.13 5.24
C VAL A 257 -4.96 -24.38 5.31
N THR A 258 -4.46 -24.83 4.17
CA THR A 258 -3.61 -26.02 4.08
C THR A 258 -2.13 -25.72 3.97
N GLY A 259 -1.76 -24.46 3.81
CA GLY A 259 -0.39 -24.00 3.79
C GLY A 259 -0.32 -22.49 3.88
N VAL A 260 0.75 -22.00 4.50
CA VAL A 260 1.07 -20.57 4.60
C VAL A 260 2.51 -20.38 4.16
N GLU A 261 2.73 -19.43 3.26
CA GLU A 261 4.05 -19.13 2.72
C GLU A 261 4.31 -17.61 2.75
N MET A 262 5.55 -17.24 3.05
CA MET A 262 6.04 -15.86 2.94
C MET A 262 7.40 -15.88 2.26
N PHE A 263 7.56 -15.14 1.15
CA PHE A 263 8.79 -15.11 0.35
C PHE A 263 9.32 -16.52 -0.01
N ARG A 264 8.41 -17.40 -0.45
CA ARG A 264 8.70 -18.81 -0.81
C ARG A 264 9.17 -19.70 0.35
N LYS A 265 9.15 -19.19 1.59
CA LYS A 265 9.44 -19.96 2.82
C LYS A 265 8.13 -20.40 3.48
N LEU A 266 8.13 -21.57 4.08
CA LEU A 266 6.96 -22.11 4.78
C LEU A 266 6.83 -21.47 6.17
N LEU A 267 5.58 -21.20 6.57
CA LEU A 267 5.22 -20.81 7.93
C LEU A 267 4.22 -21.81 8.50
N ASP A 268 4.36 -22.10 9.80
CA ASP A 268 3.32 -22.82 10.55
C ASP A 268 2.20 -21.85 10.95
N GLU A 269 2.57 -20.61 11.21
CA GLU A 269 1.70 -19.53 11.66
C GLU A 269 2.11 -18.19 11.04
N ALA A 270 1.15 -17.44 10.53
CA ALA A 270 1.31 -16.04 10.15
C ALA A 270 0.65 -15.12 11.17
N VAL A 271 1.22 -13.95 11.36
CA VAL A 271 0.74 -12.94 12.30
C VAL A 271 0.49 -11.61 11.60
N ALA A 272 -0.26 -10.74 12.26
CA ALA A 272 -0.50 -9.38 11.77
C ALA A 272 0.80 -8.72 11.27
N GLY A 273 0.76 -8.14 10.08
CA GLY A 273 1.89 -7.53 9.39
C GLY A 273 2.58 -8.43 8.37
N ASP A 274 2.41 -9.74 8.39
CA ASP A 274 3.03 -10.63 7.42
C ASP A 274 2.36 -10.52 6.04
N ASN A 275 3.16 -10.49 4.99
CA ASN A 275 2.69 -10.66 3.61
C ASN A 275 2.77 -12.13 3.23
N ILE A 276 1.64 -12.77 3.07
CA ILE A 276 1.57 -14.22 2.92
C ILE A 276 0.75 -14.65 1.72
N GLY A 277 1.01 -15.90 1.30
CA GLY A 277 0.10 -16.68 0.48
C GLY A 277 -0.54 -17.78 1.31
N CYS A 278 -1.87 -17.80 1.36
CA CYS A 278 -2.67 -18.86 1.96
C CYS A 278 -3.12 -19.86 0.91
N LEU A 279 -2.74 -21.11 1.07
CA LEU A 279 -3.25 -22.21 0.26
C LEU A 279 -4.59 -22.66 0.83
N LEU A 280 -5.64 -22.64 0.02
CA LEU A 280 -7.02 -22.87 0.43
C LEU A 280 -7.54 -24.20 -0.11
N ARG A 281 -8.19 -25.01 0.74
CA ARG A 281 -8.73 -26.32 0.38
C ARG A 281 -10.06 -26.18 -0.37
N GLY A 282 -10.16 -26.80 -1.55
CA GLY A 282 -11.43 -26.93 -2.27
C GLY A 282 -12.04 -25.60 -2.72
N VAL A 283 -11.20 -24.61 -2.98
CA VAL A 283 -11.61 -23.31 -3.52
C VAL A 283 -11.05 -23.18 -4.93
N ASP A 284 -11.94 -22.99 -5.90
CA ASP A 284 -11.54 -22.65 -7.25
C ASP A 284 -11.15 -21.17 -7.36
N ARG A 285 -10.21 -20.85 -8.27
CA ARG A 285 -9.78 -19.48 -8.49
C ARG A 285 -10.94 -18.51 -8.80
N LYS A 286 -12.02 -18.99 -9.39
CA LYS A 286 -13.22 -18.19 -9.71
C LYS A 286 -14.12 -17.90 -8.51
N GLU A 287 -13.89 -18.57 -7.39
CA GLU A 287 -14.69 -18.43 -6.16
C GLU A 287 -14.12 -17.41 -5.19
N ILE A 288 -12.86 -17.01 -5.40
CA ILE A 288 -12.18 -16.00 -4.61
C ILE A 288 -11.54 -14.96 -5.54
N GLU A 289 -11.61 -13.70 -5.15
CA GLU A 289 -11.12 -12.57 -5.92
C GLU A 289 -10.57 -11.44 -5.04
N ARG A 290 -9.80 -10.56 -5.66
CA ARG A 290 -9.32 -9.33 -5.03
C ARG A 290 -10.51 -8.51 -4.53
N GLY A 291 -10.39 -7.94 -3.33
CA GLY A 291 -11.45 -7.17 -2.68
C GLY A 291 -12.23 -7.94 -1.63
N GLN A 292 -12.17 -9.27 -1.67
CA GLN A 292 -12.63 -10.10 -0.55
C GLN A 292 -11.61 -10.11 0.58
N VAL A 293 -12.01 -10.60 1.73
CA VAL A 293 -11.10 -10.85 2.86
C VAL A 293 -11.18 -12.32 3.27
N LEU A 294 -10.05 -12.84 3.77
CA LEU A 294 -10.04 -14.05 4.58
C LEU A 294 -10.15 -13.64 6.04
N SER A 295 -11.05 -14.24 6.78
CA SER A 295 -11.28 -13.87 8.17
C SER A 295 -11.52 -15.08 9.06
N LYS A 296 -11.35 -14.89 10.38
CA LYS A 296 -11.85 -15.85 11.36
C LYS A 296 -13.37 -15.99 11.17
N PRO A 297 -13.94 -17.21 11.17
CA PRO A 297 -15.37 -17.41 10.98
C PRO A 297 -16.21 -16.55 11.93
N GLY A 298 -17.21 -15.86 11.35
CA GLY A 298 -18.15 -15.01 12.08
C GLY A 298 -17.60 -13.65 12.55
N SER A 299 -16.35 -13.30 12.25
CA SER A 299 -15.73 -12.08 12.78
C SER A 299 -16.00 -10.82 11.96
N ILE A 300 -16.42 -10.96 10.71
CA ILE A 300 -16.79 -9.85 9.82
C ILE A 300 -17.92 -10.28 8.88
N HIS A 301 -18.69 -9.31 8.38
CA HIS A 301 -19.82 -9.55 7.49
C HIS A 301 -19.76 -8.69 6.24
N PRO A 302 -20.36 -9.13 5.12
CA PRO A 302 -20.51 -8.28 3.93
C PRO A 302 -21.66 -7.30 4.13
N HIS A 303 -21.45 -6.03 3.76
CA HIS A 303 -22.46 -4.99 3.85
C HIS A 303 -22.47 -4.15 2.56
N THR A 304 -23.63 -3.64 2.19
CA THR A 304 -23.82 -2.70 1.10
C THR A 304 -24.09 -1.29 1.61
N LYS A 305 -24.56 -1.13 2.86
CA LYS A 305 -24.90 0.17 3.42
C LYS A 305 -24.08 0.48 4.66
N PHE A 306 -23.63 1.71 4.73
CA PHE A 306 -22.88 2.23 5.89
C PHE A 306 -23.05 3.75 6.00
N LYS A 307 -22.76 4.29 7.19
CA LYS A 307 -22.54 5.72 7.40
C LYS A 307 -21.04 5.99 7.47
N GLY A 308 -20.61 7.08 6.84
CA GLY A 308 -19.22 7.50 6.84
C GLY A 308 -19.09 8.96 7.22
N GLU A 309 -18.09 9.25 8.06
CA GLU A 309 -17.61 10.61 8.28
C GLU A 309 -16.60 10.92 7.18
N VAL A 310 -16.90 11.92 6.36
CA VAL A 310 -16.15 12.20 5.12
C VAL A 310 -15.64 13.63 5.14
N TYR A 311 -14.37 13.79 4.79
CA TYR A 311 -13.78 15.06 4.39
C TYR A 311 -13.70 15.14 2.86
N VAL A 312 -14.23 16.21 2.30
CA VAL A 312 -14.19 16.47 0.85
C VAL A 312 -13.02 17.37 0.53
N LEU A 313 -12.09 16.88 -0.31
CA LEU A 313 -10.87 17.60 -0.65
C LEU A 313 -11.18 18.91 -1.38
N THR A 314 -10.42 19.95 -1.06
CA THR A 314 -10.46 21.23 -1.77
C THR A 314 -9.84 21.10 -3.16
N LYS A 315 -10.04 22.13 -4.00
CA LYS A 315 -9.40 22.21 -5.30
C LYS A 315 -7.87 22.25 -5.20
N GLU A 316 -7.35 22.96 -4.21
CA GLU A 316 -5.93 23.10 -3.92
C GLU A 316 -5.29 21.76 -3.54
N GLU A 317 -6.04 20.91 -2.87
CA GLU A 317 -5.66 19.54 -2.53
C GLU A 317 -5.84 18.54 -3.69
N GLY A 318 -6.21 19.01 -4.88
CA GLY A 318 -6.44 18.19 -6.07
C GLY A 318 -7.84 17.59 -6.16
N GLY A 319 -8.75 17.97 -5.26
CA GLY A 319 -10.13 17.52 -5.22
C GLY A 319 -11.05 18.20 -6.23
N ARG A 320 -12.34 18.20 -5.92
CA ARG A 320 -13.38 18.88 -6.71
C ARG A 320 -13.28 20.39 -6.55
N HIS A 321 -13.76 21.12 -7.56
CA HIS A 321 -13.96 22.57 -7.51
C HIS A 321 -15.45 22.94 -7.57
N THR A 322 -16.34 21.95 -7.62
CA THR A 322 -17.80 22.11 -7.62
C THR A 322 -18.41 21.27 -6.52
N PRO A 323 -19.56 21.69 -5.95
CA PRO A 323 -20.27 20.88 -4.97
C PRO A 323 -20.80 19.59 -5.60
N PHE A 324 -21.16 18.63 -4.75
CA PHE A 324 -21.98 17.50 -5.14
C PHE A 324 -23.29 17.47 -4.35
N PHE A 325 -24.26 16.79 -4.88
CA PHE A 325 -25.63 16.74 -4.38
C PHE A 325 -26.00 15.32 -3.98
N ASN A 326 -27.17 15.17 -3.37
CA ASN A 326 -27.73 13.87 -3.07
C ASN A 326 -27.75 12.95 -4.30
N GLY A 327 -27.45 11.67 -4.12
CA GLY A 327 -27.36 10.73 -5.23
C GLY A 327 -26.01 10.76 -6.01
N TYR A 328 -24.99 11.43 -5.48
CA TYR A 328 -23.64 11.39 -6.04
C TYR A 328 -23.08 9.97 -6.07
N ARG A 329 -22.43 9.56 -7.18
CA ARG A 329 -22.04 8.18 -7.45
C ARG A 329 -20.55 8.04 -7.78
N PRO A 330 -19.65 8.23 -6.80
CA PRO A 330 -18.21 8.03 -6.98
C PRO A 330 -17.80 6.56 -6.77
N GLN A 331 -16.49 6.30 -6.87
CA GLN A 331 -15.85 5.06 -6.47
C GLN A 331 -15.38 5.17 -5.02
N PHE A 332 -15.72 4.17 -4.23
CA PHE A 332 -15.26 4.01 -2.84
C PHE A 332 -14.18 2.94 -2.79
N TYR A 333 -13.00 3.31 -2.32
CA TYR A 333 -11.84 2.44 -2.21
C TYR A 333 -11.71 1.90 -0.79
N PHE A 334 -11.88 0.59 -0.65
CA PHE A 334 -11.72 -0.14 0.61
C PHE A 334 -10.60 -1.17 0.47
N ARG A 335 -9.63 -1.15 1.37
CA ARG A 335 -8.52 -2.13 1.37
C ARG A 335 -7.93 -2.36 -0.03
N THR A 336 -8.29 -3.45 -0.68
CA THR A 336 -7.71 -3.87 -1.97
C THR A 336 -8.63 -3.67 -3.19
N THR A 337 -9.78 -3.05 -3.01
CA THR A 337 -10.78 -2.88 -4.09
C THR A 337 -11.50 -1.54 -4.05
N ASP A 338 -12.15 -1.23 -5.15
CA ASP A 338 -13.07 -0.11 -5.29
C ASP A 338 -14.45 -0.60 -5.69
N VAL A 339 -15.46 0.10 -5.22
CA VAL A 339 -16.87 -0.18 -5.52
C VAL A 339 -17.59 1.14 -5.74
N THR A 340 -18.45 1.18 -6.76
CA THR A 340 -19.35 2.31 -6.94
C THR A 340 -20.38 2.35 -5.81
N GLY A 341 -20.58 3.53 -5.24
CA GLY A 341 -21.60 3.75 -4.21
C GLY A 341 -22.43 4.99 -4.52
N VAL A 342 -23.64 5.01 -4.04
CA VAL A 342 -24.54 6.16 -4.09
C VAL A 342 -24.56 6.80 -2.71
N THR A 343 -24.39 8.13 -2.65
CA THR A 343 -24.41 8.88 -1.40
C THR A 343 -25.81 9.43 -1.13
N GLU A 344 -26.21 9.35 0.13
CA GLU A 344 -27.39 10.02 0.66
C GLU A 344 -26.95 11.01 1.73
N LEU A 345 -27.29 12.29 1.50
CA LEU A 345 -26.91 13.38 2.38
C LEU A 345 -27.88 13.46 3.56
N PRO A 346 -27.41 13.97 4.73
CA PRO A 346 -28.28 14.17 5.89
C PRO A 346 -29.47 15.10 5.58
N GLU A 347 -30.56 14.92 6.30
CA GLU A 347 -31.74 15.78 6.20
C GLU A 347 -31.35 17.26 6.40
N GLY A 348 -31.79 18.12 5.46
CA GLY A 348 -31.48 19.55 5.47
C GLY A 348 -30.18 19.93 4.80
N VAL A 349 -29.38 18.98 4.35
CA VAL A 349 -28.14 19.22 3.55
C VAL A 349 -28.46 19.04 2.07
N GLU A 350 -28.52 20.16 1.33
CA GLU A 350 -28.80 20.12 -0.11
C GLU A 350 -27.55 19.78 -0.95
N MET A 351 -26.38 20.24 -0.51
CA MET A 351 -25.13 20.06 -1.21
C MET A 351 -23.93 19.97 -0.24
N VAL A 352 -22.84 19.41 -0.71
CA VAL A 352 -21.54 19.37 0.00
C VAL A 352 -20.50 20.07 -0.85
N MET A 353 -19.82 21.03 -0.23
CA MET A 353 -18.78 21.83 -0.89
C MET A 353 -17.39 21.19 -0.70
N PRO A 354 -16.44 21.40 -1.63
CA PRO A 354 -15.04 21.11 -1.36
C PRO A 354 -14.56 21.79 -0.07
N GLY A 355 -13.88 21.05 0.79
CA GLY A 355 -13.44 21.49 2.12
C GLY A 355 -14.41 21.17 3.27
N ASP A 356 -15.60 20.69 2.97
CA ASP A 356 -16.58 20.32 3.99
C ASP A 356 -16.28 18.97 4.64
N ASN A 357 -16.67 18.86 5.90
CA ASN A 357 -16.85 17.59 6.61
C ASN A 357 -18.35 17.25 6.63
N VAL A 358 -18.68 16.03 6.28
CA VAL A 358 -20.08 15.57 6.25
C VAL A 358 -20.17 14.13 6.69
N THR A 359 -21.23 13.82 7.48
CA THR A 359 -21.64 12.44 7.72
C THR A 359 -22.68 12.09 6.67
N MET A 360 -22.40 11.07 5.86
CA MET A 360 -23.34 10.65 4.81
C MET A 360 -23.60 9.15 4.86
N GLU A 361 -24.75 8.77 4.36
CA GLU A 361 -25.08 7.37 4.11
C GLU A 361 -24.60 6.99 2.72
N VAL A 362 -24.09 5.77 2.59
CA VAL A 362 -23.58 5.24 1.33
C VAL A 362 -24.20 3.87 1.07
N GLU A 363 -24.74 3.68 -0.13
CA GLU A 363 -25.18 2.39 -0.62
C GLU A 363 -24.29 1.91 -1.77
N LEU A 364 -23.52 0.86 -1.51
CA LEU A 364 -22.62 0.24 -2.49
C LEU A 364 -23.38 -0.70 -3.42
N ILE A 365 -22.97 -0.74 -4.68
CA ILE A 365 -23.55 -1.67 -5.69
C ILE A 365 -23.12 -3.13 -5.46
N THR A 366 -22.07 -3.36 -4.66
CA THR A 366 -21.51 -4.69 -4.36
C THR A 366 -21.22 -4.76 -2.86
N PRO A 367 -21.55 -5.86 -2.17
CA PRO A 367 -21.26 -6.00 -0.75
C PRO A 367 -19.77 -6.12 -0.49
N ILE A 368 -19.28 -5.41 0.51
CA ILE A 368 -17.88 -5.39 0.95
C ILE A 368 -17.81 -5.81 2.42
N ALA A 369 -16.72 -6.46 2.80
CA ALA A 369 -16.40 -6.73 4.20
C ALA A 369 -16.05 -5.42 4.91
N ILE A 370 -17.06 -4.80 5.54
CA ILE A 370 -16.96 -3.49 6.20
C ILE A 370 -17.18 -3.65 7.69
N GLU A 371 -16.50 -2.83 8.46
CA GLU A 371 -16.69 -2.69 9.90
C GLU A 371 -16.48 -1.24 10.32
N LYS A 372 -16.97 -0.86 11.46
CA LYS A 372 -16.77 0.46 12.05
C LYS A 372 -15.29 0.76 12.23
N GLY A 373 -14.87 1.97 11.87
CA GLY A 373 -13.48 2.42 11.92
C GLY A 373 -12.67 2.13 10.65
N LEU A 374 -13.23 1.41 9.66
CA LEU A 374 -12.57 1.19 8.39
C LEU A 374 -12.45 2.50 7.61
N ARG A 375 -11.22 2.83 7.18
CA ARG A 375 -10.95 3.99 6.33
C ARG A 375 -11.23 3.68 4.86
N PHE A 376 -11.63 4.70 4.13
CA PHE A 376 -11.85 4.62 2.69
C PHE A 376 -11.47 5.92 1.99
N ALA A 377 -11.14 5.83 0.71
CA ALA A 377 -10.96 6.97 -0.17
C ALA A 377 -12.12 7.05 -1.17
N ILE A 378 -12.45 8.27 -1.62
CA ILE A 378 -13.47 8.53 -2.64
C ILE A 378 -12.78 9.09 -3.86
N ARG A 379 -13.04 8.49 -5.02
CA ARG A 379 -12.44 8.90 -6.29
C ARG A 379 -13.51 9.12 -7.38
N GLU A 380 -13.24 10.09 -8.23
CA GLU A 380 -14.05 10.43 -9.38
C GLU A 380 -13.16 10.88 -10.53
N GLY A 381 -13.38 10.38 -11.75
CA GLY A 381 -12.67 10.84 -12.93
C GLY A 381 -11.14 10.77 -12.83
N GLY A 382 -10.62 9.72 -12.14
CA GLY A 382 -9.18 9.50 -11.99
C GLY A 382 -8.50 10.33 -10.89
N ARG A 383 -9.24 11.09 -10.09
CA ARG A 383 -8.70 11.87 -8.96
C ARG A 383 -9.36 11.49 -7.63
N THR A 384 -8.63 11.64 -6.54
CA THR A 384 -9.18 11.53 -5.19
C THR A 384 -9.94 12.81 -4.86
N VAL A 385 -11.19 12.68 -4.43
CA VAL A 385 -12.08 13.80 -4.11
C VAL A 385 -12.48 13.85 -2.65
N GLY A 386 -12.23 12.80 -1.89
CA GLY A 386 -12.53 12.74 -0.47
C GLY A 386 -11.91 11.54 0.21
N ALA A 387 -11.99 11.56 1.52
CA ALA A 387 -11.59 10.46 2.38
C ALA A 387 -12.54 10.38 3.56
N GLY A 388 -12.73 9.18 4.08
CA GLY A 388 -13.62 8.99 5.20
C GLY A 388 -13.31 7.78 6.06
N VAL A 389 -14.07 7.67 7.12
CA VAL A 389 -14.05 6.55 8.06
C VAL A 389 -15.49 6.05 8.24
N VAL A 390 -15.66 4.74 8.22
CA VAL A 390 -16.96 4.11 8.52
C VAL A 390 -17.31 4.35 9.99
N SER A 391 -18.37 5.09 10.24
CA SER A 391 -18.85 5.40 11.59
C SER A 391 -19.88 4.39 12.09
N GLU A 392 -20.71 3.85 11.19
CA GLU A 392 -21.76 2.89 11.48
C GLU A 392 -21.99 1.97 10.28
N VAL A 393 -22.30 0.73 10.53
CA VAL A 393 -22.69 -0.26 9.51
C VAL A 393 -24.13 -0.70 9.80
N GLU A 394 -25.00 -0.69 8.79
CA GLU A 394 -26.36 -1.21 8.98
C GLU A 394 -26.29 -2.73 9.21
N GLU A 395 -26.83 -3.17 10.34
CA GLU A 395 -27.05 -4.58 10.60
C GLU A 395 -28.15 -5.10 9.64
N LYS A 396 -27.88 -6.23 8.98
CA LYS A 396 -28.87 -6.92 8.14
C LYS A 396 -29.91 -7.63 9.00
#